data_3ee6709f065c45e9fe276349e184fd29
#
_entry.id   3ee6709f065c45e9fe276349e184fd29
#
_cell.length_a   1.000
_cell.length_b   1.000
_cell.length_c   1.000
_cell.angle_alpha   90.00
_cell.angle_beta   90.00
_cell.angle_gamma   90.00
#
_symmetry.space_group_name_H-M   'P 1'
#
loop_
_entity.id
_entity.type
_entity.pdbx_description
1 polymer ?
#
loop_
_entity_poly.entity_id
_entity_poly.type
_entity_poly.pdbx_seq_one_letter_code
_entity_poly.pdbx_strand_id
1 'polypeptide(L)'
;LQLEVEIVDENLCRVAGTGAYGKFLGRQLSGNSRLLRHVLETKTEKVVTQSRFDPLCEGCDSKENCREKAFLGTPVILQDRCVGVISLIAVTHEQQEHISDNLREFSDYVRHISTIFVSKLLEDQGPGDNISKIFATMIDNMDQGVLVVDDESRVQFVNQTALKTLGVVQNNIIGKPIRFRP
;
A
#
# COMPACT_ATOMS: atom_id res chain seq x y z
N LEU A 1 10.55 -1.57 -13.44
CA LEU A 1 10.13 -2.71 -12.60
C LEU A 1 9.08 -2.24 -11.62
N GLN A 2 7.88 -2.82 -11.67
CA GLN A 2 6.79 -2.45 -10.74
C GLN A 2 6.95 -3.26 -9.44
N LEU A 3 7.16 -2.56 -8.34
CA LEU A 3 7.07 -3.14 -7.00
C LEU A 3 5.60 -3.27 -6.60
N GLU A 4 5.31 -4.22 -5.73
CA GLU A 4 4.00 -4.33 -5.11
C GLU A 4 3.87 -3.28 -4.00
N VAL A 5 2.69 -2.67 -3.92
CA VAL A 5 2.34 -1.72 -2.84
C VAL A 5 1.26 -2.33 -1.98
N GLU A 6 1.39 -2.19 -0.68
CA GLU A 6 0.35 -2.53 0.29
C GLU A 6 0.20 -1.40 1.29
N ILE A 7 -1.03 -1.00 1.55
CA ILE A 7 -1.36 0.01 2.56
C ILE A 7 -2.34 -0.62 3.55
N VAL A 8 -2.01 -0.52 4.82
CA VAL A 8 -2.86 -1.00 5.92
C VAL A 8 -3.17 0.13 6.89
N ASP A 9 -4.33 0.04 7.55
CA ASP A 9 -4.69 0.93 8.65
C ASP A 9 -4.09 0.49 9.99
N GLU A 10 -4.40 1.20 11.06
CA GLU A 10 -3.94 0.89 12.44
C GLU A 10 -4.44 -0.47 12.97
N ASN A 11 -5.49 -1.04 12.38
CA ASN A 11 -6.05 -2.34 12.72
C ASN A 11 -5.50 -3.48 11.84
N LEU A 12 -4.49 -3.19 11.02
CA LEU A 12 -3.98 -4.10 9.99
C LEU A 12 -5.06 -4.53 8.97
N CYS A 13 -6.03 -3.66 8.71
CA CYS A 13 -6.97 -3.85 7.62
C CYS A 13 -6.35 -3.32 6.32
N ARG A 14 -6.34 -4.12 5.26
CA ARG A 14 -5.79 -3.70 3.97
C ARG A 14 -6.72 -2.70 3.32
N VAL A 15 -6.25 -1.48 3.14
CA VAL A 15 -7.03 -0.37 2.57
C VAL A 15 -6.70 -0.11 1.12
N ALA A 16 -5.47 -0.43 0.69
CA ALA A 16 -5.06 -0.38 -0.71
C ALA A 16 -3.95 -1.40 -0.98
N GLY A 17 -3.81 -1.78 -2.25
CA GLY A 17 -2.75 -2.66 -2.69
C GLY A 17 -2.69 -2.79 -4.20
N THR A 18 -1.52 -3.18 -4.72
CA THR A 18 -1.31 -3.51 -6.13
C THR A 18 -1.11 -5.02 -6.30
N GLY A 19 -1.22 -5.50 -7.53
CA GLY A 19 -0.98 -6.89 -7.88
C GLY A 19 -1.74 -7.89 -7.02
N ALA A 20 -1.01 -8.77 -6.34
CA ALA A 20 -1.61 -9.79 -5.48
C ALA A 20 -2.31 -9.21 -4.24
N TYR A 21 -1.86 -8.06 -3.75
CA TYR A 21 -2.40 -7.40 -2.55
C TYR A 21 -3.72 -6.68 -2.83
N GLY A 22 -3.95 -6.22 -4.06
CA GLY A 22 -5.20 -5.57 -4.48
C GLY A 22 -6.43 -6.47 -4.41
N LYS A 23 -6.26 -7.79 -4.38
CA LYS A 23 -7.36 -8.77 -4.33
C LYS A 23 -8.00 -8.92 -2.95
N PHE A 24 -7.43 -8.35 -1.91
CA PHE A 24 -7.82 -8.58 -0.52
C PHE A 24 -8.12 -7.29 0.24
N LEU A 25 -8.68 -6.30 -0.46
CA LEU A 25 -9.08 -5.03 0.15
C LEU A 25 -10.19 -5.23 1.18
N GLY A 26 -10.14 -4.44 2.25
CA GLY A 26 -11.08 -4.52 3.36
C GLY A 26 -10.91 -5.74 4.28
N ARG A 27 -9.95 -6.64 3.99
CA ARG A 27 -9.66 -7.78 4.86
C ARG A 27 -8.64 -7.41 5.92
N GLN A 28 -8.94 -7.79 7.14
CA GLN A 28 -7.98 -7.74 8.23
C GLN A 28 -6.89 -8.80 8.01
N LEU A 29 -5.65 -8.40 8.12
CA LEU A 29 -4.52 -9.31 7.99
C LEU A 29 -4.47 -10.24 9.20
N SER A 30 -4.27 -11.52 8.95
CA SER A 30 -4.07 -12.52 9.99
C SER A 30 -2.77 -12.27 10.76
N GLY A 31 -2.58 -12.93 11.90
CA GLY A 31 -1.47 -12.73 12.84
C GLY A 31 -0.03 -12.80 12.28
N ASN A 32 0.13 -13.15 11.01
CA ASN A 32 1.42 -13.32 10.35
C ASN A 32 2.03 -12.03 9.77
N SER A 33 1.34 -10.89 9.89
CA SER A 33 1.84 -9.59 9.38
C SER A 33 2.82 -8.93 10.35
N ARG A 34 3.89 -9.64 10.71
CA ARG A 34 4.84 -9.22 11.75
C ARG A 34 5.60 -7.96 11.39
N LEU A 35 5.98 -7.79 10.11
CA LEU A 35 6.70 -6.61 9.65
C LEU A 35 5.82 -5.36 9.74
N LEU A 36 4.57 -5.45 9.27
CA LEU A 36 3.61 -4.34 9.36
C LEU A 36 3.30 -3.99 10.82
N ARG A 37 3.06 -5.01 11.66
CA ARG A 37 2.85 -4.81 13.11
C ARG A 37 4.02 -4.13 13.77
N HIS A 38 5.25 -4.55 13.46
CA HIS A 38 6.45 -3.92 13.97
C HIS A 38 6.51 -2.43 13.63
N VAL A 39 6.21 -2.06 12.38
CA VAL A 39 6.18 -0.65 11.95
C VAL A 39 5.10 0.15 12.71
N LEU A 40 3.90 -0.43 12.88
CA LEU A 40 2.82 0.20 13.66
C LEU A 40 3.21 0.45 15.12
N GLU A 41 3.80 -0.57 15.77
CA GLU A 41 4.14 -0.53 17.21
C GLU A 41 5.34 0.37 17.47
N THR A 42 6.39 0.28 16.65
CA THR A 42 7.62 1.07 16.84
C THR A 42 7.50 2.47 16.26
N LYS A 43 6.54 2.71 15.37
CA LYS A 43 6.38 3.97 14.62
C LYS A 43 7.63 4.36 13.84
N THR A 44 8.42 3.38 13.45
CA THR A 44 9.67 3.56 12.70
C THR A 44 9.62 2.78 11.40
N GLU A 45 10.33 3.28 10.40
CA GLU A 45 10.52 2.59 9.15
C GLU A 45 11.23 1.26 9.37
N LYS A 46 10.76 0.21 8.71
CA LYS A 46 11.41 -1.10 8.69
C LYS A 46 11.78 -1.46 7.26
N VAL A 47 13.04 -1.74 7.09
CA VAL A 47 13.61 -2.24 5.83
C VAL A 47 14.07 -3.67 6.01
N VAL A 48 13.70 -4.53 5.08
CA VAL A 48 14.11 -5.92 5.00
C VAL A 48 14.47 -6.23 3.56
N THR A 49 15.74 -6.35 3.27
CA THR A 49 16.23 -6.67 1.92
C THR A 49 16.23 -8.17 1.61
N GLN A 50 16.15 -9.00 2.66
CA GLN A 50 16.10 -10.45 2.56
C GLN A 50 15.14 -11.02 3.61
N SER A 51 13.85 -11.10 3.27
CA SER A 51 12.78 -11.46 4.22
C SER A 51 13.00 -12.82 4.91
N ARG A 52 13.60 -13.78 4.23
CA ARG A 52 13.87 -15.11 4.83
C ARG A 52 14.84 -15.09 6.01
N PHE A 53 15.69 -14.08 6.10
CA PHE A 53 16.75 -13.97 7.10
C PHE A 53 16.46 -12.89 8.15
N ASP A 54 15.35 -12.15 8.05
CA ASP A 54 14.99 -11.16 9.05
C ASP A 54 14.46 -11.87 10.32
N PRO A 55 14.94 -11.49 11.51
CA PRO A 55 14.52 -12.11 12.78
C PRO A 55 13.00 -12.03 13.01
N LEU A 56 12.32 -11.00 12.53
CA LEU A 56 10.85 -10.89 12.64
C LEU A 56 10.13 -11.95 11.81
N CYS A 57 10.78 -12.46 10.76
CA CYS A 57 10.24 -13.51 9.89
C CYS A 57 10.52 -14.92 10.41
N GLU A 58 11.40 -15.12 11.40
CA GLU A 58 11.75 -16.45 11.90
C GLU A 58 10.58 -17.21 12.50
N GLY A 59 9.66 -16.52 13.19
CA GLY A 59 8.47 -17.13 13.77
C GLY A 59 7.20 -16.96 12.92
N CYS A 60 7.33 -16.72 11.61
CA CYS A 60 6.18 -16.57 10.74
C CYS A 60 5.71 -17.93 10.21
N ASP A 61 4.43 -18.28 10.42
CA ASP A 61 3.85 -19.56 9.98
C ASP A 61 3.89 -19.72 8.46
N SER A 62 3.96 -18.62 7.73
CA SER A 62 4.04 -18.59 6.27
C SER A 62 5.46 -18.50 5.72
N LYS A 63 6.50 -18.60 6.56
CA LYS A 63 7.90 -18.37 6.18
C LYS A 63 8.33 -19.19 4.95
N GLU A 64 7.99 -20.47 4.90
CA GLU A 64 8.39 -21.36 3.80
C GLU A 64 7.69 -21.02 2.48
N ASN A 65 6.43 -20.55 2.56
CA ASN A 65 5.60 -20.19 1.41
C ASN A 65 5.52 -18.67 1.19
N CYS A 66 6.34 -17.89 1.91
CA CYS A 66 6.34 -16.44 1.81
C CYS A 66 6.79 -16.00 0.43
N ARG A 67 5.97 -15.18 -0.22
CA ARG A 67 6.29 -14.60 -1.53
C ARG A 67 7.15 -13.35 -1.42
N GLU A 68 7.14 -12.72 -0.26
CA GLU A 68 7.88 -11.49 -0.02
C GLU A 68 9.38 -11.78 0.07
N LYS A 69 10.16 -11.16 -0.79
CA LYS A 69 11.62 -11.28 -0.84
C LYS A 69 12.31 -10.11 -0.17
N ALA A 70 11.73 -8.91 -0.35
CA ALA A 70 12.12 -7.70 0.34
C ALA A 70 10.88 -6.89 0.73
N PHE A 71 11.03 -6.08 1.77
CA PHE A 71 9.98 -5.26 2.34
C PHE A 71 10.57 -3.91 2.79
N LEU A 72 9.87 -2.83 2.46
CA LEU A 72 10.11 -1.51 3.00
C LEU A 72 8.78 -0.98 3.50
N GLY A 73 8.63 -0.80 4.80
CA GLY A 73 7.42 -0.30 5.43
C GLY A 73 7.67 1.01 6.16
N THR A 74 6.87 2.03 5.82
CA THR A 74 6.94 3.37 6.39
C THR A 74 5.66 3.67 7.15
N PRO A 75 5.74 4.12 8.42
CA PRO A 75 4.56 4.47 9.19
C PRO A 75 3.94 5.76 8.69
N VAL A 76 2.61 5.83 8.75
CA VAL A 76 1.83 7.06 8.58
C VAL A 76 1.52 7.62 9.96
N ILE A 77 2.20 8.69 10.34
CA ILE A 77 2.09 9.29 11.68
C ILE A 77 1.21 10.54 11.61
N LEU A 78 0.12 10.51 12.36
CA LEU A 78 -0.79 11.64 12.54
C LEU A 78 -0.85 12.01 14.03
N GLN A 79 -0.39 13.19 14.41
CA GLN A 79 -0.44 13.68 15.81
C GLN A 79 0.08 12.60 16.80
N ASP A 80 1.29 12.10 16.61
CA ASP A 80 1.94 11.07 17.43
C ASP A 80 1.28 9.67 17.41
N ARG A 81 0.22 9.47 16.63
CA ARG A 81 -0.37 8.15 16.41
C ARG A 81 0.06 7.59 15.06
N CYS A 82 0.40 6.32 15.02
CA CYS A 82 0.56 5.62 13.75
C CYS A 82 -0.84 5.15 13.30
N VAL A 83 -1.34 5.76 12.23
CA VAL A 83 -2.68 5.49 11.69
C VAL A 83 -2.67 4.45 10.57
N GLY A 84 -1.48 4.04 10.15
CA GLY A 84 -1.32 3.03 9.12
C GLY A 84 0.13 2.85 8.69
N VAL A 85 0.35 1.95 7.73
CA VAL A 85 1.65 1.69 7.12
C VAL A 85 1.50 1.67 5.60
N ILE A 86 2.43 2.32 4.92
CA ILE A 86 2.64 2.16 3.47
C ILE A 86 3.84 1.25 3.30
N SER A 87 3.69 0.17 2.53
CA SER A 87 4.78 -0.74 2.26
C SER A 87 5.02 -0.95 0.77
N LEU A 88 6.29 -1.05 0.40
CA LEU A 88 6.77 -1.55 -0.88
C LEU A 88 7.28 -2.97 -0.69
N ILE A 89 6.87 -3.87 -1.57
CA ILE A 89 7.15 -5.29 -1.43
C ILE A 89 7.73 -5.81 -2.75
N ALA A 90 8.83 -6.53 -2.64
CA ALA A 90 9.40 -7.30 -3.74
C ALA A 90 8.93 -8.76 -3.65
N VAL A 91 8.40 -9.30 -4.72
CA VAL A 91 7.97 -10.70 -4.82
C VAL A 91 8.85 -11.52 -5.80
N THR A 92 9.67 -10.86 -6.59
CA THR A 92 10.67 -11.48 -7.47
C THR A 92 12.09 -11.11 -7.04
N HIS A 93 13.11 -11.87 -7.50
CA HIS A 93 14.51 -11.53 -7.22
C HIS A 93 14.92 -10.21 -7.86
N GLU A 94 14.46 -9.95 -9.06
CA GLU A 94 14.74 -8.71 -9.79
C GLU A 94 14.17 -7.48 -9.06
N GLN A 95 12.96 -7.59 -8.50
CA GLN A 95 12.37 -6.55 -7.66
C GLN A 95 13.14 -6.38 -6.34
N GLN A 96 13.64 -7.48 -5.78
CA GLN A 96 14.45 -7.47 -4.55
C GLN A 96 15.76 -6.73 -4.76
N GLU A 97 16.48 -7.02 -5.84
CA GLU A 97 17.70 -6.31 -6.23
C GLU A 97 17.40 -4.83 -6.46
N HIS A 98 16.31 -4.52 -7.16
CA HIS A 98 15.90 -3.15 -7.43
C HIS A 98 15.62 -2.35 -6.14
N ILE A 99 14.94 -2.94 -5.15
CA ILE A 99 14.77 -2.30 -3.83
C ILE A 99 16.12 -2.10 -3.15
N SER A 100 16.98 -3.12 -3.18
CA SER A 100 18.27 -3.08 -2.49
C SER A 100 19.20 -2.00 -3.05
N ASP A 101 19.24 -1.89 -4.37
CA ASP A 101 20.10 -0.93 -5.07
C ASP A 101 19.62 0.52 -4.94
N ASN A 102 18.31 0.73 -4.80
CA ASN A 102 17.68 2.04 -4.74
C ASN A 102 16.99 2.31 -3.40
N LEU A 103 17.42 1.64 -2.34
CA LEU A 103 16.75 1.65 -1.04
C LEU A 103 16.51 3.06 -0.51
N ARG A 104 17.51 3.94 -0.62
CA ARG A 104 17.43 5.31 -0.13
C ARG A 104 16.37 6.12 -0.88
N GLU A 105 16.34 5.99 -2.19
CA GLU A 105 15.33 6.67 -3.03
C GLU A 105 13.92 6.21 -2.70
N PHE A 106 13.70 4.91 -2.57
CA PHE A 106 12.40 4.37 -2.21
C PHE A 106 11.97 4.78 -0.80
N SER A 107 12.88 4.75 0.16
CA SER A 107 12.63 5.21 1.53
C SER A 107 12.22 6.68 1.57
N ASP A 108 12.99 7.54 0.92
CA ASP A 108 12.72 8.97 0.84
C ASP A 108 11.39 9.24 0.11
N TYR A 109 11.11 8.51 -0.98
CA TYR A 109 9.87 8.63 -1.74
C TYR A 109 8.65 8.26 -0.90
N VAL A 110 8.65 7.09 -0.25
CA VAL A 110 7.51 6.63 0.56
C VAL A 110 7.30 7.55 1.77
N ARG A 111 8.38 8.03 2.39
CA ARG A 111 8.32 9.00 3.49
C ARG A 111 7.71 10.32 3.03
N HIS A 112 8.09 10.80 1.85
CA HIS A 112 7.53 12.01 1.27
C HIS A 112 6.02 11.87 1.00
N ILE A 113 5.60 10.75 0.40
CA ILE A 113 4.18 10.42 0.20
C ILE A 113 3.44 10.39 1.53
N SER A 114 3.99 9.73 2.55
CA SER A 114 3.40 9.69 3.90
C SER A 114 3.21 11.09 4.48
N THR A 115 4.17 11.99 4.28
CA THR A 115 4.10 13.38 4.78
C THR A 115 3.03 14.20 4.05
N ILE A 116 2.97 14.13 2.72
CA ILE A 116 1.94 14.82 1.92
C ILE A 116 0.55 14.35 2.37
N PHE A 117 0.43 13.08 2.61
CA PHE A 117 -0.78 12.45 3.07
C PHE A 117 -1.26 13.00 4.42
N VAL A 118 -0.37 13.02 5.41
CA VAL A 118 -0.67 13.57 6.73
C VAL A 118 -1.03 15.05 6.65
N SER A 119 -0.35 15.84 5.79
CA SER A 119 -0.66 17.25 5.60
C SER A 119 -2.09 17.45 5.09
N LYS A 120 -2.51 16.66 4.11
CA LYS A 120 -3.88 16.72 3.60
C LYS A 120 -4.93 16.28 4.62
N LEU A 121 -4.58 15.29 5.48
CA LEU A 121 -5.43 14.89 6.59
C LEU A 121 -5.71 16.02 7.58
N LEU A 122 -4.71 16.84 7.84
CA LEU A 122 -4.83 17.97 8.76
C LEU A 122 -5.62 19.14 8.15
N GLU A 123 -5.54 19.31 6.81
CA GLU A 123 -6.29 20.33 6.08
C GLU A 123 -7.81 20.01 6.03
N ASP A 124 -8.16 18.73 5.93
CA ASP A 124 -9.55 18.26 5.79
C ASP A 124 -10.27 17.99 7.12
N GLN A 125 -9.75 18.43 8.26
CA GLN A 125 -10.41 18.25 9.57
C GLN A 125 -11.70 19.05 9.71
N GLY A 126 -12.72 18.68 8.92
CA GLY A 126 -14.12 18.90 9.26
C GLY A 126 -14.63 17.71 10.12
N PRO A 127 -15.56 17.93 11.07
CA PRO A 127 -16.03 16.87 11.94
C PRO A 127 -16.80 15.82 11.13
N GLY A 128 -16.20 14.65 10.94
CA GLY A 128 -16.89 13.47 10.45
C GLY A 128 -16.31 12.72 9.25
N ASP A 129 -15.13 13.06 8.76
CA ASP A 129 -14.60 12.41 7.57
C ASP A 129 -13.68 11.21 7.86
N ASN A 130 -14.21 10.08 7.48
CA ASN A 130 -13.72 8.71 7.53
C ASN A 130 -12.31 8.54 6.94
N ILE A 131 -11.47 7.73 7.60
CA ILE A 131 -10.19 7.18 7.14
C ILE A 131 -10.25 6.72 5.67
N SER A 132 -11.40 6.23 5.19
CA SER A 132 -11.61 5.83 3.79
C SER A 132 -11.44 6.95 2.76
N LYS A 133 -11.84 8.19 3.06
CA LYS A 133 -11.62 9.34 2.16
C LYS A 133 -10.15 9.74 2.10
N ILE A 134 -9.47 9.52 3.18
CA ILE A 134 -8.05 9.74 3.36
C ILE A 134 -7.24 8.88 2.39
N PHE A 135 -7.55 7.59 2.35
CA PHE A 135 -6.89 6.65 1.45
C PHE A 135 -7.25 6.90 -0.01
N ALA A 136 -8.47 7.34 -0.31
CA ALA A 136 -8.85 7.75 -1.66
C ALA A 136 -7.96 8.92 -2.14
N THR A 137 -7.70 9.90 -1.28
CA THR A 137 -6.81 11.04 -1.62
C THR A 137 -5.36 10.60 -1.83
N MET A 138 -4.87 9.58 -1.09
CA MET A 138 -3.52 9.03 -1.32
C MET A 138 -3.39 8.44 -2.71
N ILE A 139 -4.32 7.58 -3.04
CA ILE A 139 -4.33 6.87 -4.31
C ILE A 139 -4.46 7.86 -5.48
N ASP A 140 -5.18 8.96 -5.29
CA ASP A 140 -5.31 10.01 -6.30
C ASP A 140 -4.02 10.77 -6.59
N ASN A 141 -3.10 10.83 -5.63
CA ASN A 141 -1.80 11.52 -5.81
C ASN A 141 -0.64 10.58 -6.20
N MET A 142 -0.90 9.29 -6.41
CA MET A 142 0.13 8.36 -6.90
C MET A 142 0.41 8.61 -8.39
N ASP A 143 1.69 8.55 -8.78
CA ASP A 143 2.10 8.60 -10.19
C ASP A 143 1.72 7.33 -10.96
N GLN A 144 1.34 6.28 -10.26
CA GLN A 144 0.84 5.03 -10.83
C GLN A 144 -0.69 5.07 -10.93
N GLY A 145 -1.20 4.56 -12.08
CA GLY A 145 -2.63 4.36 -12.25
C GLY A 145 -3.15 3.26 -11.32
N VAL A 146 -4.05 3.61 -10.42
CA VAL A 146 -4.71 2.68 -9.49
C VAL A 146 -6.18 2.56 -9.83
N LEU A 147 -6.65 1.32 -9.92
CA LEU A 147 -8.04 0.99 -10.20
C LEU A 147 -8.46 -0.14 -9.26
N VAL A 148 -9.53 0.09 -8.52
CA VAL A 148 -10.10 -0.90 -7.59
C VAL A 148 -11.41 -1.43 -8.17
N VAL A 149 -11.54 -2.75 -8.20
CA VAL A 149 -12.75 -3.44 -8.67
C VAL A 149 -13.32 -4.32 -7.56
N ASP A 150 -14.64 -4.53 -7.58
CA ASP A 150 -15.31 -5.51 -6.74
C ASP A 150 -15.17 -6.94 -7.28
N ASP A 151 -15.80 -7.88 -6.58
CA ASP A 151 -15.79 -9.31 -6.94
C ASP A 151 -16.46 -9.58 -8.32
N GLU A 152 -17.28 -8.65 -8.82
CA GLU A 152 -17.91 -8.70 -10.14
C GLU A 152 -17.09 -7.97 -11.22
N SER A 153 -15.85 -7.57 -10.89
CA SER A 153 -14.95 -6.79 -11.76
C SER A 153 -15.51 -5.42 -12.14
N ARG A 154 -16.39 -4.81 -11.31
CA ARG A 154 -16.88 -3.45 -11.50
C ARG A 154 -15.97 -2.47 -10.80
N VAL A 155 -15.68 -1.35 -11.46
CA VAL A 155 -14.81 -0.31 -10.90
C VAL A 155 -15.48 0.36 -9.72
N GLN A 156 -14.88 0.26 -8.56
CA GLN A 156 -15.30 0.94 -7.33
C GLN A 156 -14.54 2.24 -7.11
N PHE A 157 -13.28 2.27 -7.52
CA PHE A 157 -12.42 3.43 -7.40
C PHE A 157 -11.42 3.49 -8.56
N VAL A 158 -11.04 4.70 -8.96
CA VAL A 158 -10.01 4.95 -9.98
C VAL A 158 -9.33 6.28 -9.66
N ASN A 159 -7.99 6.30 -9.65
CA ASN A 159 -7.25 7.52 -9.38
C ASN A 159 -7.06 8.38 -10.64
N GLN A 160 -6.67 9.65 -10.45
CA GLN A 160 -6.47 10.60 -11.53
C GLN A 160 -5.44 10.14 -12.57
N THR A 161 -4.38 9.46 -12.11
CA THR A 161 -3.35 8.92 -13.00
C THR A 161 -3.89 7.81 -13.89
N ALA A 162 -4.71 6.90 -13.34
CA ALA A 162 -5.38 5.88 -14.17
C ALA A 162 -6.36 6.49 -15.16
N LEU A 163 -7.15 7.50 -14.77
CA LEU A 163 -8.06 8.22 -15.67
C LEU A 163 -7.32 8.85 -16.84
N LYS A 164 -6.18 9.51 -16.56
CA LYS A 164 -5.33 10.10 -17.61
C LYS A 164 -4.73 9.04 -18.53
N THR A 165 -4.22 7.95 -17.97
CA THR A 165 -3.60 6.86 -18.73
C THR A 165 -4.61 6.14 -19.62
N LEU A 166 -5.83 5.93 -19.12
CA LEU A 166 -6.91 5.28 -19.87
C LEU A 166 -7.66 6.23 -20.81
N GLY A 167 -7.45 7.55 -20.70
CA GLY A 167 -8.15 8.55 -21.50
C GLY A 167 -9.66 8.59 -21.22
N VAL A 168 -10.09 8.30 -20.00
CA VAL A 168 -11.51 8.23 -19.63
C VAL A 168 -11.85 9.20 -18.49
N VAL A 169 -13.13 9.53 -18.37
CA VAL A 169 -13.65 10.36 -17.27
C VAL A 169 -14.22 9.45 -16.19
N GLN A 170 -14.04 9.81 -14.93
CA GLN A 170 -14.45 9.02 -13.76
C GLN A 170 -15.90 8.52 -13.84
N ASN A 171 -16.83 9.41 -14.18
CA ASN A 171 -18.27 9.06 -14.31
C ASN A 171 -18.55 8.02 -15.39
N ASN A 172 -17.63 7.82 -16.32
CA ASN A 172 -17.79 6.86 -17.40
C ASN A 172 -17.27 5.46 -17.06
N ILE A 173 -16.54 5.30 -15.96
CA ILE A 173 -15.89 4.04 -15.61
C ILE A 173 -16.38 3.46 -14.28
N ILE A 174 -16.74 4.30 -13.31
CA ILE A 174 -17.25 3.84 -11.99
C ILE A 174 -18.52 2.98 -12.17
N GLY A 175 -18.57 1.85 -11.47
CA GLY A 175 -19.67 0.87 -11.51
C GLY A 175 -19.71 0.00 -12.76
N LYS A 176 -18.84 0.25 -13.75
CA LYS A 176 -18.80 -0.55 -14.98
C LYS A 176 -17.84 -1.72 -14.86
N PRO A 177 -18.19 -2.89 -15.45
CA PRO A 177 -17.30 -4.03 -15.46
C PRO A 177 -16.11 -3.77 -16.39
N ILE A 178 -14.91 -4.09 -15.90
CA ILE A 178 -13.69 -4.07 -16.71
C ILE A 178 -13.34 -5.50 -17.12
N ARG A 179 -13.07 -5.66 -18.41
CA ARG A 179 -12.50 -6.89 -18.96
C ARG A 179 -11.06 -6.59 -19.35
N PHE A 180 -10.12 -7.18 -18.64
CA PHE A 180 -8.74 -7.22 -19.09
C PHE A 180 -8.67 -8.16 -20.29
N ARG A 181 -8.30 -7.65 -21.44
CA ARG A 181 -7.88 -8.53 -22.55
C ARG A 181 -6.43 -8.93 -22.29
N PRO A 182 -6.11 -10.22 -22.37
CA PRO A 182 -4.73 -10.69 -22.23
C PRO A 182 -3.83 -10.15 -23.34
#